data_87fbcfee7cf0641b082c2471aff32a49
#
_entry.id   87fbcfee7cf0641b082c2471aff32a49
#
_cell.length_a   1.000
_cell.length_b   1.000
_cell.length_c   1.000
_cell.angle_alpha   90.00
_cell.angle_beta   90.00
_cell.angle_gamma   90.00
#
_symmetry.space_group_name_H-M   'P 1'
#
loop_
_entity.id
_entity.type
_entity.pdbx_description
1 polymer ?
#
loop_
_entity_poly.entity_id
_entity_poly.type
_entity_poly.pdbx_seq_one_letter_code
_entity_poly.pdbx_strand_id
1 'polypeptide(L)'
;MKKYSEKFIHEYSKLSKAVIGFEFEFFMKNLSFYKTLEILNKELDPVRVHGFRQYHSDFKVDSKNFKIEPDLSGGSNMVELITGPLPYNDAKYYLIKILKFIQDLGYTNDKCSIHFNLSFNDEEKNLNDLNILKLILNTDEDEVYRYY
;
A
#
# COMPACT_ATOMS: atom_id res chain seq x y z
N MET A 1 23.90 -0.11 10.37
CA MET A 1 23.13 -1.12 9.60
C MET A 1 23.17 -2.44 10.34
N LYS A 2 22.11 -2.86 11.02
CA LYS A 2 22.06 -4.17 11.72
C LYS A 2 22.06 -5.27 10.64
N LYS A 3 23.01 -6.20 10.75
CA LYS A 3 23.01 -7.45 9.96
C LYS A 3 21.78 -8.24 10.39
N TYR A 4 20.77 -8.35 9.53
CA TYR A 4 19.69 -9.28 9.74
C TYR A 4 20.25 -10.70 9.72
N SER A 5 19.81 -11.56 10.67
CA SER A 5 20.32 -12.92 10.78
C SER A 5 19.91 -13.72 9.54
N GLU A 6 20.72 -14.70 9.14
CA GLU A 6 20.42 -15.63 8.02
C GLU A 6 19.07 -16.33 8.22
N LYS A 7 18.65 -16.54 9.45
CA LYS A 7 17.35 -17.09 9.82
C LYS A 7 16.20 -16.20 9.36
N PHE A 8 16.34 -14.87 9.47
CA PHE A 8 15.38 -13.89 8.99
C PHE A 8 15.26 -13.90 7.47
N ILE A 9 16.38 -14.01 6.76
CA ILE A 9 16.43 -14.12 5.29
C ILE A 9 15.76 -15.42 4.80
N HIS A 10 15.94 -16.52 5.53
CA HIS A 10 15.34 -17.80 5.19
C HIS A 10 13.82 -17.82 5.45
N GLU A 11 13.35 -17.15 6.50
CA GLU A 11 11.91 -16.97 6.74
C GLU A 11 11.27 -16.04 5.70
N TYR A 12 11.99 -15.01 5.23
CA TYR A 12 11.56 -14.16 4.13
C TYR A 12 11.38 -14.90 2.81
N SER A 13 12.17 -15.93 2.54
CA SER A 13 11.99 -16.74 1.33
C SER A 13 10.66 -17.51 1.32
N LYS A 14 10.07 -17.76 2.51
CA LYS A 14 8.74 -18.38 2.65
C LYS A 14 7.61 -17.38 2.38
N LEU A 15 7.88 -16.07 2.44
CA LEU A 15 6.95 -15.01 2.04
C LEU A 15 6.87 -14.82 0.52
N SER A 16 7.60 -15.61 -0.27
CA SER A 16 7.60 -15.52 -1.74
C SER A 16 6.22 -15.71 -2.38
N LYS A 17 5.26 -16.27 -1.64
CA LYS A 17 3.86 -16.46 -2.06
C LYS A 17 2.92 -15.40 -1.48
N ALA A 18 3.40 -14.52 -0.60
CA ALA A 18 2.60 -13.43 -0.08
C ALA A 18 2.41 -12.36 -1.14
N VAL A 19 1.20 -11.85 -1.24
CA VAL A 19 0.87 -10.67 -2.04
C VAL A 19 0.34 -9.58 -1.13
N ILE A 20 0.78 -8.35 -1.40
CA ILE A 20 0.52 -7.19 -0.55
C ILE A 20 -0.18 -6.13 -1.40
N GLY A 21 -1.33 -5.66 -0.96
CA GLY A 21 -1.98 -4.47 -1.47
C GLY A 21 -1.81 -3.31 -0.50
N PHE A 22 -1.87 -2.09 -1.01
CA PHE A 22 -1.80 -0.87 -0.22
C PHE A 22 -2.96 0.06 -0.56
N GLU A 23 -3.40 0.81 0.44
CA GLU A 23 -4.28 1.95 0.31
C GLU A 23 -3.59 3.13 1.00
N PHE A 24 -3.30 4.19 0.26
CA PHE A 24 -2.60 5.38 0.76
C PHE A 24 -3.55 6.57 0.74
N GLU A 25 -3.82 7.14 1.88
CA GLU A 25 -4.58 8.37 2.02
C GLU A 25 -3.64 9.57 2.14
N PHE A 26 -3.86 10.59 1.33
CA PHE A 26 -3.03 11.80 1.33
C PHE A 26 -3.75 12.98 0.68
N PHE A 27 -3.22 14.16 0.91
CA PHE A 27 -3.65 15.39 0.27
C PHE A 27 -2.68 15.80 -0.83
N MET A 28 -3.20 16.42 -1.90
CA MET A 28 -2.39 16.96 -2.98
C MET A 28 -1.95 18.40 -2.71
N LYS A 29 -0.66 18.71 -2.93
CA LYS A 29 -0.14 20.08 -2.89
C LYS A 29 -0.37 20.79 -4.21
N ASN A 30 -1.34 21.68 -4.29
CA ASN A 30 -1.53 22.60 -5.42
C ASN A 30 -1.57 21.94 -6.82
N LEU A 31 -1.93 20.67 -6.90
CA LEU A 31 -2.07 19.94 -8.15
C LEU A 31 -3.53 19.62 -8.43
N SER A 32 -3.94 19.74 -9.67
CA SER A 32 -5.24 19.24 -10.08
C SER A 32 -5.22 17.71 -10.10
N PHE A 33 -6.37 17.09 -9.92
CA PHE A 33 -6.54 15.64 -9.97
C PHE A 33 -5.97 15.04 -11.29
N TYR A 34 -6.21 15.68 -12.42
CA TYR A 34 -5.67 15.22 -13.71
C TYR A 34 -4.15 15.28 -13.79
N LYS A 35 -3.55 16.35 -13.24
CA LYS A 35 -2.09 16.46 -13.21
C LYS A 35 -1.46 15.45 -12.29
N THR A 36 -2.11 15.17 -11.17
CA THR A 36 -1.75 14.08 -10.26
C THR A 36 -1.73 12.73 -10.97
N LEU A 37 -2.82 12.42 -11.68
CA LEU A 37 -2.96 11.18 -12.42
C LEU A 37 -1.89 11.03 -13.52
N GLU A 38 -1.60 12.11 -14.25
CA GLU A 38 -0.54 12.13 -15.26
C GLU A 38 0.84 11.79 -14.66
N ILE A 39 1.18 12.42 -13.53
CA ILE A 39 2.46 12.21 -12.86
C ILE A 39 2.54 10.79 -12.28
N LEU A 40 1.48 10.30 -11.62
CA LEU A 40 1.42 8.95 -11.09
C LEU A 40 1.63 7.90 -12.20
N ASN A 41 0.99 8.05 -13.35
CA ASN A 41 1.17 7.14 -14.48
C ASN A 41 2.60 7.15 -15.02
N LYS A 42 3.29 8.28 -14.96
CA LYS A 42 4.70 8.37 -15.34
C LYS A 42 5.63 7.73 -14.32
N GLU A 43 5.41 8.01 -13.03
CA GLU A 43 6.28 7.53 -11.95
C GLU A 43 6.11 6.04 -11.67
N LEU A 44 4.92 5.49 -11.86
CA LEU A 44 4.59 4.10 -11.56
C LEU A 44 4.63 3.18 -12.79
N ASP A 45 5.07 3.68 -13.96
CA ASP A 45 5.25 2.83 -15.14
C ASP A 45 6.04 1.55 -14.81
N PRO A 46 5.62 0.37 -15.29
CA PRO A 46 4.58 0.05 -16.28
C PRO A 46 3.15 -0.14 -15.72
N VAL A 47 2.93 0.09 -14.44
CA VAL A 47 1.58 0.05 -13.85
C VAL A 47 0.77 1.25 -14.34
N ARG A 48 -0.51 1.01 -14.63
CA ARG A 48 -1.45 2.05 -14.99
C ARG A 48 -2.29 2.47 -13.80
N VAL A 49 -2.32 3.76 -13.50
CA VAL A 49 -3.20 4.35 -12.49
C VAL A 49 -4.45 4.90 -13.17
N HIS A 50 -5.62 4.46 -12.73
CA HIS A 50 -6.93 4.91 -13.19
C HIS A 50 -7.51 5.91 -12.19
N GLY A 51 -7.95 7.07 -12.70
CA GLY A 51 -8.51 8.13 -11.86
C GLY A 51 -10.03 8.13 -11.88
N PHE A 52 -10.64 8.14 -10.70
CA PHE A 52 -12.09 8.22 -10.52
C PHE A 52 -12.45 9.49 -9.74
N ARG A 53 -13.60 10.10 -10.06
CA ARG A 53 -14.09 11.28 -9.37
C ARG A 53 -15.15 10.95 -8.32
N GLN A 54 -15.60 9.73 -8.28
CA GLN A 54 -16.57 9.25 -7.30
C GLN A 54 -15.86 8.40 -6.24
N TYR A 55 -16.31 8.53 -5.03
CA TYR A 55 -15.91 7.72 -3.89
C TYR A 55 -16.39 6.27 -4.07
N HIS A 56 -15.55 5.30 -3.79
CA HIS A 56 -15.82 3.86 -3.93
C HIS A 56 -16.25 3.45 -5.35
N SER A 57 -15.37 3.70 -6.31
CA SER A 57 -15.57 3.17 -7.66
C SER A 57 -15.52 1.63 -7.67
N ASP A 58 -16.38 0.99 -8.48
CA ASP A 58 -16.42 -0.47 -8.66
C ASP A 58 -15.21 -1.02 -9.45
N PHE A 59 -14.23 -0.18 -9.77
CA PHE A 59 -13.03 -0.58 -10.50
C PHE A 59 -12.20 -1.55 -9.68
N LYS A 60 -11.95 -2.75 -10.25
CA LYS A 60 -11.12 -3.77 -9.62
C LYS A 60 -9.66 -3.53 -9.95
N VAL A 61 -8.87 -3.32 -8.92
CA VAL A 61 -7.41 -3.20 -9.01
C VAL A 61 -6.76 -4.57 -9.17
N ASP A 62 -5.61 -4.58 -9.85
CA ASP A 62 -4.75 -5.75 -10.00
C ASP A 62 -3.27 -5.34 -9.97
N SER A 63 -2.34 -6.28 -10.21
CA SER A 63 -0.90 -5.99 -10.18
C SER A 63 -0.40 -5.02 -11.27
N LYS A 64 -1.23 -4.69 -12.26
CA LYS A 64 -0.92 -3.78 -13.36
C LYS A 64 -1.79 -2.54 -13.40
N ASN A 65 -2.89 -2.56 -12.67
CA ASN A 65 -3.90 -1.51 -12.69
C ASN A 65 -4.22 -1.08 -11.25
N PHE A 66 -3.79 0.13 -10.89
CA PHE A 66 -4.10 0.79 -9.63
C PHE A 66 -5.23 1.78 -9.84
N LYS A 67 -5.81 2.30 -8.76
CA LYS A 67 -6.79 3.39 -8.85
C LYS A 67 -6.47 4.50 -7.87
N ILE A 68 -6.86 5.72 -8.22
CA ILE A 68 -6.91 6.87 -7.32
C ILE A 68 -8.30 7.47 -7.35
N GLU A 69 -8.85 7.73 -6.19
CA GLU A 69 -10.20 8.26 -6.02
C GLU A 69 -10.25 9.26 -4.85
N PRO A 70 -11.28 10.13 -4.77
CA PRO A 70 -11.45 11.00 -3.61
C PRO A 70 -11.73 10.17 -2.36
N ASP A 71 -11.16 10.57 -1.24
CA ASP A 71 -11.54 10.08 0.07
C ASP A 71 -12.30 11.19 0.83
N LEU A 72 -13.54 10.89 1.22
CA LEU A 72 -14.42 11.86 1.89
C LEU A 72 -14.19 11.93 3.40
N SER A 73 -13.45 10.99 4.00
CA SER A 73 -13.21 10.94 5.44
C SER A 73 -12.38 12.14 5.93
N GLY A 74 -11.44 12.60 5.11
CA GLY A 74 -10.56 13.73 5.43
C GLY A 74 -11.01 15.09 4.90
N GLY A 75 -12.04 15.14 4.04
CA GLY A 75 -12.52 16.37 3.43
C GLY A 75 -12.28 16.45 1.91
N SER A 76 -12.55 17.64 1.32
CA SER A 76 -12.72 17.80 -0.14
C SER A 76 -11.46 17.57 -1.00
N ASN A 77 -10.27 17.49 -0.42
CA ASN A 77 -9.01 17.40 -1.18
C ASN A 77 -8.18 16.17 -0.84
N MET A 78 -8.71 15.27 -0.02
CA MET A 78 -8.06 14.00 0.28
C MET A 78 -8.32 13.01 -0.85
N VAL A 79 -7.31 12.25 -1.19
CA VAL A 79 -7.38 11.19 -2.17
C VAL A 79 -6.83 9.90 -1.60
N GLU A 80 -7.34 8.80 -2.08
CA GLU A 80 -6.87 7.47 -1.77
C GLU A 80 -6.28 6.81 -3.03
N LEU A 81 -5.03 6.37 -2.94
CA LEU A 81 -4.38 5.58 -3.99
C LEU A 81 -4.37 4.11 -3.57
N ILE A 82 -5.05 3.28 -4.34
CA ILE A 82 -5.24 1.86 -4.04
C ILE A 82 -4.48 1.03 -5.06
N THR A 83 -3.59 0.16 -4.57
CA THR A 83 -2.89 -0.82 -5.41
C THR A 83 -3.64 -2.15 -5.44
N GLY A 84 -3.38 -2.95 -6.47
CA GLY A 84 -3.77 -4.36 -6.43
C GLY A 84 -2.82 -5.21 -5.58
N PRO A 85 -3.10 -6.52 -5.49
CA PRO A 85 -2.21 -7.46 -4.83
C PRO A 85 -0.90 -7.62 -5.62
N LEU A 86 0.22 -7.33 -4.98
CA LEU A 86 1.56 -7.31 -5.56
C LEU A 86 2.44 -8.38 -4.91
N PRO A 87 3.26 -9.10 -5.67
CA PRO A 87 4.36 -9.89 -5.11
C PRO A 87 5.27 -9.02 -4.24
N TYR A 88 5.88 -9.59 -3.22
CA TYR A 88 6.66 -8.86 -2.21
C TYR A 88 7.67 -7.84 -2.78
N ASN A 89 8.45 -8.24 -3.79
CA ASN A 89 9.45 -7.34 -4.38
C ASN A 89 8.83 -6.15 -5.11
N ASP A 90 7.72 -6.39 -5.82
CA ASP A 90 6.99 -5.34 -6.52
C ASP A 90 6.28 -4.42 -5.51
N ALA A 91 5.70 -5.00 -4.46
CA ALA A 91 5.09 -4.26 -3.37
C ALA A 91 6.10 -3.29 -2.73
N LYS A 92 7.31 -3.78 -2.40
CA LYS A 92 8.39 -2.93 -1.86
C LYS A 92 8.81 -1.82 -2.84
N TYR A 93 8.91 -2.12 -4.12
CA TYR A 93 9.28 -1.14 -5.15
C TYR A 93 8.23 -0.03 -5.26
N TYR A 94 6.95 -0.39 -5.39
CA TYR A 94 5.87 0.59 -5.51
C TYR A 94 5.62 1.35 -4.21
N LEU A 95 5.76 0.71 -3.04
CA LEU A 95 5.69 1.40 -1.74
C LEU A 95 6.67 2.58 -1.70
N ILE A 96 7.93 2.35 -2.03
CA ILE A 96 8.97 3.40 -2.02
C ILE A 96 8.63 4.52 -3.00
N LYS A 97 8.19 4.18 -4.21
CA LYS A 97 7.82 5.17 -5.23
C LYS A 97 6.61 6.01 -4.83
N ILE A 98 5.58 5.39 -4.28
CA ILE A 98 4.36 6.08 -3.84
C ILE A 98 4.67 6.99 -2.65
N LEU A 99 5.41 6.51 -1.65
CA LEU A 99 5.82 7.34 -0.51
C LEU A 99 6.66 8.54 -0.95
N LYS A 100 7.58 8.34 -1.89
CA LYS A 100 8.35 9.46 -2.47
C LYS A 100 7.46 10.46 -3.21
N PHE A 101 6.52 9.99 -4.02
CA PHE A 101 5.54 10.85 -4.68
C PHE A 101 4.72 11.66 -3.66
N ILE A 102 4.24 11.04 -2.59
CA ILE A 102 3.50 11.73 -1.52
C ILE A 102 4.38 12.77 -0.83
N GLN A 103 5.63 12.44 -0.51
CA GLN A 103 6.58 13.37 0.10
C GLN A 103 6.83 14.61 -0.77
N ASP A 104 7.01 14.43 -2.07
CA ASP A 104 7.37 15.50 -3.01
C ASP A 104 6.16 16.37 -3.37
N LEU A 105 5.01 15.77 -3.64
CA LEU A 105 3.86 16.40 -4.28
C LEU A 105 2.56 16.36 -3.44
N GLY A 106 2.55 15.63 -2.36
CA GLY A 106 1.44 15.52 -1.42
C GLY A 106 1.85 15.96 -0.01
N TYR A 107 0.93 15.79 0.93
CA TYR A 107 1.18 15.87 2.37
C TYR A 107 0.18 14.97 3.11
N THR A 108 0.53 14.61 4.33
CA THR A 108 -0.31 13.84 5.24
C THR A 108 -0.54 14.60 6.54
N ASN A 109 -1.59 14.26 7.24
CA ASN A 109 -1.89 14.73 8.59
C ASN A 109 -2.53 13.58 9.39
N ASP A 110 -3.06 13.87 10.57
CA ASP A 110 -3.73 12.95 11.48
C ASP A 110 -4.99 12.27 10.93
N LYS A 111 -5.47 12.68 9.77
CA LYS A 111 -6.63 12.08 9.09
C LYS A 111 -6.23 11.07 8.02
N CYS A 112 -4.94 11.01 7.68
CA CYS A 112 -4.45 10.12 6.64
C CYS A 112 -3.97 8.80 7.24
N SER A 113 -4.26 7.70 6.58
CA SER A 113 -3.80 6.37 6.95
C SER A 113 -3.11 5.64 5.80
N ILE A 114 -2.45 4.56 6.14
CA ILE A 114 -1.96 3.56 5.18
C ILE A 114 -2.54 2.22 5.60
N HIS A 115 -3.28 1.59 4.70
CA HIS A 115 -3.78 0.24 4.92
C HIS A 115 -2.92 -0.77 4.17
N PHE A 116 -2.67 -1.91 4.81
CA PHE A 116 -1.91 -3.03 4.27
C PHE A 116 -2.83 -4.23 4.16
N ASN A 117 -3.09 -4.67 2.93
CA ASN A 117 -3.86 -5.87 2.63
C ASN A 117 -2.90 -7.01 2.32
N LEU A 118 -2.83 -8.00 3.19
CA LEU A 118 -1.97 -9.17 3.03
C LEU A 118 -2.80 -10.39 2.66
N SER A 119 -2.41 -11.07 1.58
CA SER A 119 -2.97 -12.37 1.23
C SER A 119 -1.89 -13.32 0.71
N PHE A 120 -2.25 -14.58 0.50
CA PHE A 120 -1.34 -15.60 0.01
C PHE A 120 -1.89 -16.21 -1.28
N ASN A 121 -1.08 -16.25 -2.33
CA ASN A 121 -1.37 -16.95 -3.58
C ASN A 121 -1.16 -18.47 -3.43
N ASP A 122 -1.74 -19.06 -2.41
CA ASP A 122 -1.64 -20.49 -2.15
C ASP A 122 -3.05 -21.01 -1.88
N GLU A 123 -3.59 -21.80 -2.79
CA GLU A 123 -4.93 -22.39 -2.67
C GLU A 123 -5.06 -23.29 -1.42
N GLU A 124 -3.93 -23.79 -0.91
CA GLU A 124 -3.88 -24.63 0.29
C GLU A 124 -3.81 -23.82 1.60
N LYS A 125 -3.55 -22.51 1.54
CA LYS A 125 -3.44 -21.64 2.73
C LYS A 125 -4.55 -20.60 2.75
N ASN A 126 -5.49 -20.81 3.62
CA ASN A 126 -6.57 -19.85 3.89
C ASN A 126 -6.14 -18.90 5.02
N LEU A 127 -6.62 -17.64 4.97
CA LEU A 127 -6.49 -16.70 6.10
C LEU A 127 -7.07 -17.26 7.41
N ASN A 128 -8.01 -18.21 7.33
CA ASN A 128 -8.54 -18.94 8.48
C ASN A 128 -7.48 -19.80 9.18
N ASP A 129 -6.37 -20.15 8.50
CA ASP A 129 -5.26 -20.90 9.07
C ASP A 129 -4.23 -19.97 9.75
N LEU A 130 -4.43 -18.66 9.67
CA LEU A 130 -3.57 -17.69 10.33
C LEU A 130 -3.79 -17.77 11.84
N ASN A 131 -2.75 -18.17 12.56
CA ASN A 131 -2.79 -18.14 14.02
C ASN A 131 -2.59 -16.70 14.50
N ILE A 132 -3.70 -15.96 14.60
CA ILE A 132 -3.71 -14.54 15.00
C ILE A 132 -3.08 -14.37 16.40
N LEU A 133 -3.31 -15.32 17.31
CA LEU A 133 -2.72 -15.27 18.65
C LEU A 133 -1.19 -15.34 18.59
N LYS A 134 -0.65 -16.22 17.73
CA LYS A 134 0.80 -16.32 17.51
C LYS A 134 1.37 -15.07 16.85
N LEU A 135 0.62 -14.43 15.96
CA LEU A 135 1.01 -13.16 15.34
C LEU A 135 1.11 -12.07 16.40
N ILE A 136 0.09 -11.90 17.24
CA ILE A 136 0.05 -10.91 18.33
C ILE A 136 1.18 -11.14 19.33
N LEU A 137 1.42 -12.39 19.76
CA LEU A 137 2.46 -12.73 20.73
C LEU A 137 3.89 -12.56 20.20
N ASN A 138 4.08 -12.50 18.89
CA ASN A 138 5.39 -12.27 18.26
C ASN A 138 5.55 -10.82 17.73
N THR A 139 4.55 -9.98 17.91
CA THR A 139 4.66 -8.56 17.58
C THR A 139 5.29 -7.84 18.76
N ASP A 140 6.41 -7.17 18.55
CA ASP A 140 7.05 -6.39 19.59
C ASP A 140 6.17 -5.17 19.91
N GLU A 141 5.83 -5.00 21.17
CA GLU A 141 4.95 -3.93 21.64
C GLU A 141 5.56 -2.55 21.31
N ASP A 142 6.89 -2.41 21.41
CA ASP A 142 7.62 -1.19 21.05
C ASP A 142 7.56 -0.89 19.53
N GLU A 143 7.41 -1.89 18.68
CA GLU A 143 7.24 -1.69 17.24
C GLU A 143 5.81 -1.25 16.90
N VAL A 144 4.80 -1.76 17.60
CA VAL A 144 3.40 -1.32 17.41
C VAL A 144 3.25 0.16 17.74
N TYR A 145 3.85 0.62 18.84
CA TYR A 145 3.76 2.03 19.27
C TYR A 145 4.64 3.00 18.46
N ARG A 146 5.54 2.55 17.62
CA ARG A 146 6.32 3.43 16.72
C ARG A 146 5.53 3.98 15.54
N TYR A 147 4.37 3.43 15.25
CA TYR A 147 3.56 3.78 14.09
C TYR A 147 2.25 4.52 14.46
N TYR A 148 2.13 4.90 15.75
CA TYR A 148 1.01 5.73 16.24
C TYR A 148 1.47 7.12 16.69
#